data_048a907ada41282870e3749f9c870c9b
#
_entry.id   048a907ada41282870e3749f9c870c9b
#
_cell.length_a   1.000
_cell.length_b   1.000
_cell.length_c   1.000
_cell.angle_alpha   90.00
_cell.angle_beta   90.00
_cell.angle_gamma   90.00
#
_symmetry.space_group_name_H-M   'P 1'
#
loop_
_entity.id
_entity.type
_entity.pdbx_description
1 polymer ?
#
loop_
_entity_poly.entity_id
_entity_poly.type
_entity_poly.pdbx_seq_one_letter_code
_entity_poly.pdbx_strand_id
1 'polypeptide(L)'
;MIGSKRFFAIGCSSVVCAAALTVTWACGRPAERLDPAGEPIPDASAAPAPARGASAGDADVRVRGSDDDAKDAADPYVQSLPISAKSIGHTSYVLKIGLEGGAVAAYKPRSRLPLGDRRYKSEIAAYRLATALGLKNVPRAEPRVFQASDLRAAFQSETAAADFDRKALVDSDGRLRGALIPWIADYQVLALERADWRAKWTAWLTTETVIDPRDEPLASAISTMLVFDYLTANWDRWSGANIAQSASTGTVLFVDNDGAFYAHPSPTLLDQQLALLKKIVRFSKSFIHGLRGLRESDLPKVFGVEFAGEALLPDRVVRGVAARMKTVLTLVDARVDRAGEAATLAFD
;
A
#
# COMPACT_ATOMS: atom_id res chain seq x y z
N MET A 1 5.77 -61.56 51.28
CA MET A 1 5.85 -60.10 51.15
C MET A 1 6.99 -59.81 50.20
N ILE A 2 6.76 -59.49 48.97
CA ILE A 2 7.61 -58.75 48.02
C ILE A 2 6.92 -58.85 46.65
N GLY A 3 6.37 -57.76 46.18
CA GLY A 3 5.59 -57.66 44.96
C GLY A 3 6.49 -57.49 43.72
N SER A 4 6.26 -58.35 42.72
CA SER A 4 6.89 -58.32 41.44
C SER A 4 6.18 -57.29 40.52
N LYS A 5 6.91 -56.28 40.01
CA LYS A 5 6.45 -55.38 38.95
C LYS A 5 6.90 -55.95 37.60
N ARG A 6 5.92 -56.25 36.75
CA ARG A 6 6.14 -56.61 35.34
C ARG A 6 6.29 -55.35 34.50
N PHE A 7 7.41 -55.24 33.76
CA PHE A 7 7.60 -54.27 32.70
C PHE A 7 6.92 -54.78 31.40
N PHE A 8 6.04 -53.98 30.82
CA PHE A 8 5.57 -54.19 29.46
C PHE A 8 6.36 -53.24 28.54
N ALA A 9 7.09 -53.83 27.58
CA ALA A 9 7.71 -53.11 26.50
C ALA A 9 6.68 -52.98 25.36
N ILE A 10 6.33 -51.72 25.02
CA ILE A 10 5.53 -51.43 23.82
C ILE A 10 6.50 -50.87 22.78
N GLY A 11 6.64 -51.58 21.66
CA GLY A 11 7.41 -51.19 20.50
C GLY A 11 6.76 -49.99 19.80
N CYS A 12 7.55 -48.97 19.55
CA CYS A 12 7.15 -47.80 18.81
C CYS A 12 7.59 -47.98 17.35
N SER A 13 6.64 -48.29 16.45
CA SER A 13 6.83 -48.23 15.01
C SER A 13 6.86 -46.78 14.56
N SER A 14 7.99 -46.38 13.97
CA SER A 14 8.17 -45.05 13.38
C SER A 14 7.34 -44.93 12.08
N VAL A 15 6.22 -44.25 12.14
CA VAL A 15 5.51 -43.76 10.95
C VAL A 15 5.99 -42.34 10.68
N VAL A 16 6.76 -42.19 9.60
CA VAL A 16 7.12 -40.87 9.07
C VAL A 16 5.89 -40.24 8.43
N CYS A 17 5.22 -39.37 9.15
CA CYS A 17 4.21 -38.46 8.58
C CYS A 17 4.92 -37.25 7.98
N ALA A 18 4.95 -37.20 6.65
CA ALA A 18 5.25 -35.98 5.90
C ALA A 18 4.13 -34.95 6.16
N ALA A 19 4.34 -34.05 7.11
CA ALA A 19 3.44 -32.93 7.33
C ALA A 19 3.64 -31.89 6.21
N ALA A 20 2.73 -31.87 5.24
CA ALA A 20 2.56 -30.74 4.34
C ALA A 20 2.11 -29.54 5.17
N LEU A 21 2.99 -28.59 5.44
CA LEU A 21 2.69 -27.30 6.05
C LEU A 21 1.88 -26.47 5.04
N THR A 22 0.56 -26.65 5.04
CA THR A 22 -0.36 -25.68 4.47
C THR A 22 -0.39 -24.47 5.40
N VAL A 23 0.27 -23.39 5.01
CA VAL A 23 0.13 -22.09 5.65
C VAL A 23 -1.26 -21.58 5.33
N THR A 24 -2.23 -21.87 6.20
CA THR A 24 -3.56 -21.25 6.15
C THR A 24 -3.43 -19.84 6.69
N TRP A 25 -3.36 -18.86 5.80
CA TRP A 25 -3.75 -17.50 6.14
C TRP A 25 -5.24 -17.56 6.50
N ALA A 26 -5.58 -17.18 7.72
CA ALA A 26 -6.97 -17.00 8.13
C ALA A 26 -7.54 -15.78 7.39
N CYS A 27 -7.89 -15.94 6.12
CA CYS A 27 -8.85 -15.08 5.46
C CYS A 27 -10.19 -15.37 6.10
N GLY A 28 -10.65 -14.53 7.03
CA GLY A 28 -12.05 -14.48 7.37
C GLY A 28 -12.83 -14.33 6.05
N ARG A 29 -13.81 -15.22 5.82
CA ARG A 29 -14.76 -15.02 4.71
C ARG A 29 -15.32 -13.61 4.84
N PRO A 30 -15.43 -12.83 3.74
CA PRO A 30 -16.17 -11.60 3.81
C PRO A 30 -17.58 -11.98 4.28
N ALA A 31 -18.03 -11.43 5.40
CA ALA A 31 -19.38 -11.58 5.87
C ALA A 31 -20.30 -11.02 4.76
N GLU A 32 -21.27 -11.79 4.33
CA GLU A 32 -22.33 -11.29 3.47
C GLU A 32 -22.91 -10.03 4.12
N ARG A 33 -22.89 -8.92 3.41
CA ARG A 33 -23.44 -7.67 3.90
C ARG A 33 -24.94 -7.74 3.76
N LEU A 34 -25.60 -7.85 4.89
CA LEU A 34 -27.03 -7.71 4.99
C LEU A 34 -27.37 -6.27 5.37
N ASP A 35 -28.47 -5.72 4.86
CA ASP A 35 -29.04 -4.47 5.32
C ASP A 35 -29.65 -4.65 6.75
N PRO A 36 -30.11 -3.59 7.41
CA PRO A 36 -30.73 -3.69 8.74
C PRO A 36 -32.01 -4.53 8.78
N ALA A 37 -32.57 -4.91 7.61
CA ALA A 37 -33.73 -5.79 7.48
C ALA A 37 -33.35 -7.25 7.15
N GLY A 38 -32.04 -7.55 6.96
CA GLY A 38 -31.54 -8.90 6.71
C GLY A 38 -31.53 -9.31 5.24
N GLU A 39 -31.70 -8.37 4.30
CA GLU A 39 -31.69 -8.62 2.85
C GLU A 39 -30.28 -8.44 2.26
N PRO A 40 -29.87 -9.25 1.25
CA PRO A 40 -28.59 -9.10 0.57
C PRO A 40 -28.51 -7.77 -0.21
N ILE A 41 -27.48 -6.97 0.04
CA ILE A 41 -27.23 -5.74 -0.73
C ILE A 41 -26.73 -6.12 -2.13
N PRO A 42 -27.37 -5.67 -3.24
CA PRO A 42 -26.92 -5.98 -4.59
C PRO A 42 -25.54 -5.40 -4.87
N ASP A 43 -24.69 -6.20 -5.52
CA ASP A 43 -23.35 -5.83 -5.92
C ASP A 43 -23.39 -4.71 -6.98
N ALA A 44 -22.87 -3.53 -6.65
CA ALA A 44 -22.86 -2.33 -7.50
C ALA A 44 -21.83 -2.39 -8.63
N SER A 45 -21.36 -3.57 -9.05
CA SER A 45 -20.30 -3.72 -10.07
C SER A 45 -20.81 -3.79 -11.51
N ALA A 46 -22.12 -3.60 -11.78
CA ALA A 46 -22.66 -3.57 -13.14
C ALA A 46 -22.95 -2.12 -13.59
N ALA A 47 -21.94 -1.41 -14.07
CA ALA A 47 -22.14 -0.20 -14.86
C ALA A 47 -22.34 -0.59 -16.35
N PRO A 48 -23.37 -0.03 -17.07
CA PRO A 48 -23.60 -0.34 -18.45
C PRO A 48 -22.52 0.28 -19.37
N ALA A 49 -22.16 -0.47 -20.42
CA ALA A 49 -21.20 -0.05 -21.44
C ALA A 49 -21.69 1.20 -22.19
N PRO A 50 -20.78 2.13 -22.57
CA PRO A 50 -21.16 3.29 -23.37
C PRO A 50 -21.41 2.91 -24.83
N ALA A 51 -22.47 3.43 -25.39
CA ALA A 51 -22.87 3.29 -26.78
C ALA A 51 -21.85 3.93 -27.73
N ARG A 52 -21.54 3.22 -28.81
CA ARG A 52 -20.78 3.74 -29.96
C ARG A 52 -21.66 4.69 -30.77
N GLY A 53 -21.10 5.85 -31.10
CA GLY A 53 -21.74 6.73 -32.06
C GLY A 53 -20.94 7.97 -32.39
N ALA A 54 -20.45 7.96 -33.63
CA ALA A 54 -20.35 8.98 -34.63
C ALA A 54 -19.04 9.79 -34.78
N SER A 55 -18.55 9.67 -35.99
CA SER A 55 -17.37 10.23 -36.65
C SER A 55 -17.49 11.72 -37.01
N ALA A 56 -16.30 12.21 -37.32
CA ALA A 56 -15.97 13.27 -38.29
C ALA A 56 -15.74 14.68 -37.78
N GLY A 57 -14.59 15.21 -38.16
CA GLY A 57 -14.31 16.64 -38.21
C GLY A 57 -12.83 16.97 -38.15
N ASP A 58 -12.11 16.81 -39.29
CA ASP A 58 -10.81 17.46 -39.53
C ASP A 58 -10.88 18.96 -39.28
N ALA A 59 -10.01 19.52 -38.49
CA ALA A 59 -9.60 20.91 -38.57
C ALA A 59 -8.18 21.06 -38.04
N ASP A 60 -7.27 21.15 -38.98
CA ASP A 60 -5.87 21.54 -38.86
C ASP A 60 -5.80 22.98 -38.32
N VAL A 61 -5.39 23.17 -37.08
CA VAL A 61 -4.99 24.48 -36.54
C VAL A 61 -3.62 24.34 -35.89
N ARG A 62 -2.60 24.72 -36.62
CA ARG A 62 -1.28 25.00 -36.10
C ARG A 62 -1.36 26.17 -35.11
N VAL A 63 -1.21 25.91 -33.83
CA VAL A 63 -0.87 26.94 -32.85
C VAL A 63 0.54 26.65 -32.34
N ARG A 64 1.47 27.49 -32.75
CA ARG A 64 2.73 27.68 -32.01
C ARG A 64 2.39 28.43 -30.73
N GLY A 65 2.49 27.75 -29.59
CA GLY A 65 2.40 28.33 -28.27
C GLY A 65 3.53 27.76 -27.42
N SER A 66 4.32 28.65 -26.89
CA SER A 66 5.51 28.42 -26.07
C SER A 66 5.21 27.57 -24.83
N ASP A 67 6.02 26.51 -24.64
CA ASP A 67 5.98 25.59 -23.48
C ASP A 67 6.44 26.22 -22.14
N ASP A 68 6.57 27.54 -22.05
CA ASP A 68 7.09 28.23 -20.87
C ASP A 68 6.02 28.78 -19.90
N ASP A 69 4.73 28.81 -20.28
CA ASP A 69 3.67 29.39 -19.45
C ASP A 69 2.98 28.38 -18.50
N ALA A 70 3.42 27.11 -18.45
CA ALA A 70 2.77 26.07 -17.63
C ALA A 70 3.39 25.93 -16.20
N LYS A 71 4.34 26.79 -15.83
CA LYS A 71 5.13 26.60 -14.58
C LYS A 71 4.59 27.29 -13.33
N ASP A 72 3.55 28.10 -13.40
CA ASP A 72 3.07 28.90 -12.25
C ASP A 72 1.63 28.63 -11.78
N ALA A 73 0.98 27.58 -12.25
CA ALA A 73 -0.27 27.15 -11.63
C ALA A 73 0.06 26.54 -10.25
N ALA A 74 -0.31 27.23 -9.17
CA ALA A 74 -0.13 26.74 -7.81
C ALA A 74 -0.75 25.33 -7.68
N ASP A 75 0.01 24.39 -7.13
CA ASP A 75 -0.44 23.00 -6.90
C ASP A 75 -1.73 23.03 -6.05
N PRO A 76 -2.89 22.61 -6.58
CA PRO A 76 -4.18 22.73 -5.87
C PRO A 76 -4.21 21.92 -4.58
N TYR A 77 -3.34 20.90 -4.46
CA TYR A 77 -3.23 20.09 -3.26
C TYR A 77 -2.47 20.77 -2.11
N VAL A 78 -1.81 21.90 -2.38
CA VAL A 78 -1.02 22.64 -1.38
C VAL A 78 -1.82 23.73 -0.69
N GLN A 79 -2.66 24.49 -1.41
CA GLN A 79 -3.28 25.71 -0.89
C GLN A 79 -4.81 25.71 -0.85
N SER A 80 -5.48 24.91 -1.70
CA SER A 80 -6.94 24.95 -1.84
C SER A 80 -7.67 24.51 -0.58
N LEU A 81 -8.81 25.14 -0.31
CA LEU A 81 -9.69 24.81 0.80
C LEU A 81 -10.66 23.67 0.43
N PRO A 82 -11.15 22.90 1.42
CA PRO A 82 -12.14 21.86 1.18
C PRO A 82 -13.53 22.49 0.95
N ILE A 83 -14.19 22.14 -0.17
CA ILE A 83 -15.54 22.58 -0.52
C ILE A 83 -16.57 21.46 -0.41
N SER A 84 -16.14 20.22 -0.33
CA SER A 84 -16.98 19.05 -0.05
C SER A 84 -16.21 18.00 0.71
N ALA A 85 -16.89 17.25 1.59
CA ALA A 85 -16.31 16.16 2.34
C ALA A 85 -17.29 14.99 2.49
N LYS A 86 -16.78 13.75 2.36
CA LYS A 86 -17.52 12.52 2.59
C LYS A 86 -16.60 11.48 3.22
N SER A 87 -17.03 10.85 4.31
CA SER A 87 -16.32 9.69 4.90
C SER A 87 -16.44 8.48 3.98
N ILE A 88 -15.30 7.80 3.72
CA ILE A 88 -15.23 6.62 2.84
C ILE A 88 -14.49 5.44 3.48
N GLY A 89 -13.81 5.64 4.61
CA GLY A 89 -13.06 4.60 5.31
C GLY A 89 -13.93 3.78 6.26
N HIS A 90 -13.60 2.52 6.43
CA HIS A 90 -14.25 1.62 7.39
C HIS A 90 -13.38 1.32 8.61
N THR A 91 -12.10 0.97 8.40
CA THR A 91 -11.14 0.62 9.45
C THR A 91 -10.23 1.79 9.82
N SER A 92 -9.94 2.66 8.89
CA SER A 92 -9.27 3.94 9.08
C SER A 92 -10.22 5.09 8.76
N TYR A 93 -9.98 6.26 9.36
CA TYR A 93 -10.77 7.44 9.07
C TYR A 93 -10.23 8.12 7.82
N VAL A 94 -10.98 8.03 6.73
CA VAL A 94 -10.61 8.58 5.42
C VAL A 94 -11.77 9.43 4.92
N LEU A 95 -11.45 10.63 4.44
CA LEU A 95 -12.39 11.54 3.80
C LEU A 95 -12.07 11.65 2.31
N LYS A 96 -13.06 11.50 1.45
CA LYS A 96 -12.98 12.02 0.08
C LYS A 96 -13.37 13.47 0.13
N ILE A 97 -12.47 14.36 -0.27
CA ILE A 97 -12.70 15.81 -0.25
C ILE A 97 -12.59 16.39 -1.67
N GLY A 98 -13.50 17.30 -1.99
CA GLY A 98 -13.35 18.21 -3.13
C GLY A 98 -12.67 19.47 -2.66
N LEU A 99 -11.73 19.97 -3.43
CA LEU A 99 -10.95 21.17 -3.17
C LEU A 99 -11.40 22.30 -4.10
N GLU A 100 -11.21 23.55 -3.69
CA GLU A 100 -11.35 24.70 -4.58
C GLU A 100 -10.53 24.47 -5.85
N GLY A 101 -11.06 24.94 -7.00
CA GLY A 101 -10.44 24.67 -8.30
C GLY A 101 -10.74 23.28 -8.89
N GLY A 102 -11.59 22.46 -8.22
CA GLY A 102 -12.13 21.20 -8.77
C GLY A 102 -11.26 19.97 -8.53
N ALA A 103 -10.10 20.09 -7.87
CA ALA A 103 -9.30 18.94 -7.50
C ALA A 103 -10.01 18.07 -6.45
N VAL A 104 -9.80 16.76 -6.51
CA VAL A 104 -10.36 15.79 -5.55
C VAL A 104 -9.22 15.02 -4.89
N ALA A 105 -9.35 14.76 -3.60
CA ALA A 105 -8.35 14.01 -2.83
C ALA A 105 -8.99 13.04 -1.83
N ALA A 106 -8.22 12.01 -1.45
CA ALA A 106 -8.42 11.32 -0.19
C ALA A 106 -7.61 12.06 0.89
N TYR A 107 -8.26 12.38 1.99
CA TYR A 107 -7.62 12.97 3.16
C TYR A 107 -7.70 11.99 4.33
N LYS A 108 -6.54 11.58 4.84
CA LYS A 108 -6.43 10.74 6.03
C LYS A 108 -6.01 11.61 7.22
N PRO A 109 -6.96 12.13 8.00
CA PRO A 109 -6.64 12.96 9.16
C PRO A 109 -6.18 12.13 10.36
N ARG A 110 -5.56 12.80 11.33
CA ARG A 110 -5.48 12.28 12.70
C ARG A 110 -6.87 11.97 13.21
N SER A 111 -7.00 10.82 13.87
CA SER A 111 -8.32 10.41 14.37
C SER A 111 -8.23 9.71 15.72
N ARG A 112 -9.38 9.65 16.41
CA ARG A 112 -9.54 8.95 17.69
C ARG A 112 -9.69 7.44 17.53
N LEU A 113 -9.73 6.93 16.28
CA LEU A 113 -9.75 5.50 15.99
C LEU A 113 -8.42 4.85 16.40
N PRO A 114 -8.36 3.53 16.61
CA PRO A 114 -7.13 2.83 16.95
C PRO A 114 -5.99 3.18 15.99
N LEU A 115 -4.87 3.64 16.55
CA LEU A 115 -3.68 4.09 15.81
C LEU A 115 -3.91 5.29 14.88
N GLY A 116 -5.07 5.95 14.97
CA GLY A 116 -5.47 7.03 14.08
C GLY A 116 -4.62 8.30 14.19
N ASP A 117 -3.85 8.45 15.26
CA ASP A 117 -2.90 9.55 15.45
C ASP A 117 -1.63 9.42 14.59
N ARG A 118 -1.39 8.25 13.98
CA ARG A 118 -0.16 7.92 13.24
C ARG A 118 -0.39 7.35 11.82
N ARG A 119 -1.59 6.82 11.50
CA ARG A 119 -1.85 6.17 10.21
C ARG A 119 -1.52 7.08 9.02
N TYR A 120 -1.84 8.37 9.10
CA TYR A 120 -1.51 9.33 8.05
C TYR A 120 0.01 9.49 7.85
N LYS A 121 0.82 9.37 8.91
CA LYS A 121 2.28 9.44 8.82
C LYS A 121 2.85 8.29 7.99
N SER A 122 2.24 7.12 8.07
CA SER A 122 2.65 5.94 7.29
C SER A 122 2.43 6.15 5.80
N GLU A 123 1.36 6.81 5.38
CA GLU A 123 1.13 7.18 3.97
C GLU A 123 2.22 8.10 3.45
N ILE A 124 2.52 9.17 4.20
CA ILE A 124 3.56 10.14 3.83
C ILE A 124 4.93 9.46 3.77
N ALA A 125 5.24 8.61 4.76
CA ALA A 125 6.51 7.89 4.82
C ALA A 125 6.65 6.89 3.66
N ALA A 126 5.58 6.18 3.30
CA ALA A 126 5.57 5.26 2.16
C ALA A 126 5.86 5.99 0.84
N TYR A 127 5.17 7.12 0.61
CA TYR A 127 5.42 7.95 -0.57
C TYR A 127 6.84 8.48 -0.63
N ARG A 128 7.36 9.03 0.47
CA ARG A 128 8.74 9.57 0.52
C ARG A 128 9.79 8.50 0.30
N LEU A 129 9.64 7.32 0.92
CA LEU A 129 10.54 6.19 0.69
C LEU A 129 10.46 5.70 -0.76
N ALA A 130 9.26 5.54 -1.30
CA ALA A 130 9.06 5.14 -2.69
C ALA A 130 9.73 6.12 -3.66
N THR A 131 9.56 7.43 -3.45
CA THR A 131 10.20 8.48 -4.24
C THR A 131 11.71 8.40 -4.17
N ALA A 132 12.28 8.20 -2.97
CA ALA A 132 13.73 8.04 -2.79
C ALA A 132 14.29 6.78 -3.49
N LEU A 133 13.47 5.75 -3.64
CA LEU A 133 13.79 4.51 -4.36
C LEU A 133 13.44 4.56 -5.86
N GLY A 134 12.94 5.68 -6.37
CA GLY A 134 12.54 5.83 -7.77
C GLY A 134 11.25 5.11 -8.15
N LEU A 135 10.44 4.68 -7.17
CA LEU A 135 9.18 3.98 -7.42
C LEU A 135 8.04 4.95 -7.74
N LYS A 136 7.24 4.60 -8.74
CA LYS A 136 6.00 5.31 -9.13
C LYS A 136 4.73 4.57 -8.69
N ASN A 137 4.88 3.45 -8.00
CA ASN A 137 3.79 2.56 -7.60
C ASN A 137 3.04 3.02 -6.33
N VAL A 138 3.64 3.90 -5.53
CA VAL A 138 3.01 4.45 -4.32
C VAL A 138 2.44 5.82 -4.66
N PRO A 139 1.13 6.04 -4.45
CA PRO A 139 0.51 7.33 -4.71
C PRO A 139 1.16 8.46 -3.91
N ARG A 140 1.19 9.65 -4.50
CA ARG A 140 1.61 10.86 -3.78
C ARG A 140 0.82 11.01 -2.49
N ALA A 141 1.50 11.28 -1.38
CA ALA A 141 0.93 11.54 -0.08
C ALA A 141 1.73 12.64 0.62
N GLU A 142 1.09 13.79 0.83
CA GLU A 142 1.75 14.96 1.41
C GLU A 142 1.12 15.34 2.76
N PRO A 143 1.90 15.87 3.71
CA PRO A 143 1.35 16.41 4.93
C PRO A 143 0.46 17.62 4.63
N ARG A 144 -0.77 17.59 5.14
CA ARG A 144 -1.73 18.69 4.98
C ARG A 144 -2.40 19.00 6.31
N VAL A 145 -2.59 20.30 6.56
CA VAL A 145 -3.34 20.80 7.71
C VAL A 145 -4.54 21.58 7.18
N PHE A 146 -5.71 21.30 7.73
CA PHE A 146 -6.91 22.11 7.53
C PHE A 146 -7.39 22.67 8.87
N GLN A 147 -8.10 23.79 8.86
CA GLN A 147 -8.95 24.16 9.98
C GLN A 147 -10.08 23.11 10.07
N ALA A 148 -10.32 22.60 11.26
CA ALA A 148 -11.36 21.59 11.46
C ALA A 148 -12.75 22.15 11.15
N SER A 149 -12.96 23.47 11.36
CA SER A 149 -14.18 24.21 10.98
C SER A 149 -14.45 24.14 9.48
N ASP A 150 -13.41 24.31 8.64
CA ASP A 150 -13.57 24.31 7.19
C ASP A 150 -13.93 22.91 6.68
N LEU A 151 -13.26 21.86 7.20
CA LEU A 151 -13.62 20.47 6.89
C LEU A 151 -15.03 20.13 7.37
N ARG A 152 -15.41 20.58 8.57
CA ARG A 152 -16.76 20.36 9.11
C ARG A 152 -17.83 21.01 8.24
N ALA A 153 -17.59 22.24 7.80
CA ALA A 153 -18.50 22.99 6.92
C ALA A 153 -18.64 22.35 5.53
N ALA A 154 -17.64 21.59 5.07
CA ALA A 154 -17.65 20.89 3.79
C ALA A 154 -18.56 19.65 3.75
N PHE A 155 -19.07 19.16 4.90
CA PHE A 155 -20.03 18.05 4.92
C PHE A 155 -21.44 18.54 4.56
N GLN A 156 -22.16 17.75 3.74
CA GLN A 156 -23.49 18.10 3.27
C GLN A 156 -24.61 17.74 4.27
N SER A 157 -24.32 16.97 5.32
CA SER A 157 -25.30 16.59 6.33
C SER A 157 -24.75 16.77 7.73
N GLU A 158 -25.60 17.20 8.66
CA GLU A 158 -25.22 17.35 10.07
C GLU A 158 -24.84 16.01 10.71
N THR A 159 -25.45 14.91 10.31
CA THR A 159 -25.07 13.57 10.78
C THR A 159 -23.63 13.22 10.41
N ALA A 160 -23.20 13.53 9.19
CA ALA A 160 -21.83 13.29 8.74
C ALA A 160 -20.84 14.25 9.43
N ALA A 161 -21.23 15.51 9.64
CA ALA A 161 -20.44 16.48 10.39
C ALA A 161 -20.28 16.06 11.87
N ALA A 162 -21.33 15.57 12.51
CA ALA A 162 -21.27 15.05 13.87
C ALA A 162 -20.41 13.78 13.97
N ASP A 163 -20.39 12.92 12.92
CA ASP A 163 -19.48 11.77 12.87
C ASP A 163 -18.01 12.23 12.75
N PHE A 164 -17.75 13.27 11.98
CA PHE A 164 -16.44 13.91 11.91
C PHE A 164 -16.01 14.42 13.30
N ASP A 165 -16.87 15.16 14.02
CA ASP A 165 -16.56 15.70 15.34
C ASP A 165 -16.19 14.59 16.34
N ARG A 166 -16.84 13.43 16.25
CA ARG A 166 -16.52 12.26 17.09
C ARG A 166 -15.20 11.60 16.74
N LYS A 167 -14.84 11.52 15.46
CA LYS A 167 -13.70 10.76 14.97
C LYS A 167 -12.43 11.57 14.81
N ALA A 168 -12.54 12.85 14.43
CA ALA A 168 -11.37 13.70 14.20
C ALA A 168 -10.63 13.99 15.50
N LEU A 169 -9.29 13.90 15.47
CA LEU A 169 -8.43 14.30 16.56
C LEU A 169 -7.83 15.68 16.25
N VAL A 170 -8.60 16.70 16.60
CA VAL A 170 -8.28 18.12 16.35
C VAL A 170 -7.28 18.61 17.41
N ASP A 171 -6.27 19.38 16.99
CA ASP A 171 -5.31 20.03 17.88
C ASP A 171 -5.99 21.17 18.68
N SER A 172 -5.36 21.64 19.76
CA SER A 172 -5.89 22.68 20.63
C SER A 172 -6.12 24.04 19.95
N ASP A 173 -5.46 24.25 18.82
CA ASP A 173 -5.60 25.48 18.00
C ASP A 173 -6.63 25.33 16.86
N GLY A 174 -7.44 24.28 16.88
CA GLY A 174 -8.50 24.03 15.90
C GLY A 174 -8.01 23.41 14.58
N ARG A 175 -6.72 23.08 14.48
CA ARG A 175 -6.15 22.47 13.27
C ARG A 175 -6.27 20.95 13.29
N LEU A 176 -6.46 20.37 12.11
CA LEU A 176 -6.49 18.94 11.88
C LEU A 176 -5.39 18.57 10.90
N ARG A 177 -4.43 17.78 11.37
CA ARG A 177 -3.29 17.27 10.59
C ARG A 177 -3.67 15.97 9.89
N GLY A 178 -3.09 15.73 8.71
CA GLY A 178 -3.33 14.50 7.97
C GLY A 178 -2.45 14.37 6.74
N ALA A 179 -2.65 13.27 6.00
CA ALA A 179 -2.09 13.05 4.68
C ALA A 179 -3.12 13.37 3.60
N LEU A 180 -2.74 14.18 2.63
CA LEU A 180 -3.52 14.46 1.44
C LEU A 180 -2.98 13.62 0.28
N ILE A 181 -3.85 12.87 -0.36
CA ILE A 181 -3.54 11.92 -1.43
C ILE A 181 -4.42 12.29 -2.63
N PRO A 182 -3.87 12.71 -3.79
CA PRO A 182 -4.65 12.97 -4.98
C PRO A 182 -5.57 11.80 -5.32
N TRP A 183 -6.81 12.08 -5.70
CA TRP A 183 -7.80 11.05 -6.02
C TRP A 183 -7.45 10.34 -7.32
N ILE A 184 -7.38 9.01 -7.28
CA ILE A 184 -7.13 8.17 -8.46
C ILE A 184 -8.50 7.83 -9.07
N ALA A 185 -8.84 8.48 -10.17
CA ALA A 185 -10.17 8.38 -10.78
C ALA A 185 -10.40 7.05 -11.52
N ASP A 186 -9.34 6.48 -12.09
CA ASP A 186 -9.34 5.28 -12.91
C ASP A 186 -8.85 4.02 -12.17
N TYR A 187 -9.07 3.98 -10.87
CA TYR A 187 -8.66 2.95 -9.94
C TYR A 187 -9.37 1.62 -10.21
N GLN A 188 -8.61 0.57 -10.49
CA GLN A 188 -9.11 -0.79 -10.66
C GLN A 188 -8.43 -1.73 -9.66
N VAL A 189 -9.20 -2.37 -8.81
CA VAL A 189 -8.68 -3.33 -7.83
C VAL A 189 -8.10 -4.56 -8.52
N LEU A 190 -6.88 -4.96 -8.14
CA LEU A 190 -6.27 -6.23 -8.53
C LEU A 190 -6.38 -7.22 -7.36
N ALA A 191 -7.24 -8.22 -7.51
CA ALA A 191 -7.48 -9.25 -6.49
C ALA A 191 -6.37 -10.33 -6.51
N LEU A 192 -5.11 -9.92 -6.30
CA LEU A 192 -3.93 -10.80 -6.38
C LEU A 192 -3.84 -11.82 -5.24
N GLU A 193 -4.64 -11.65 -4.18
CA GLU A 193 -4.80 -12.58 -3.07
C GLU A 193 -5.63 -13.82 -3.43
N ARG A 194 -6.39 -13.80 -4.51
CA ARG A 194 -7.17 -14.95 -4.97
C ARG A 194 -6.26 -16.12 -5.32
N ALA A 195 -6.74 -17.34 -5.07
CA ALA A 195 -5.93 -18.55 -5.21
C ALA A 195 -5.32 -18.75 -6.61
N ASP A 196 -6.10 -18.44 -7.66
CA ASP A 196 -5.68 -18.50 -9.06
C ASP A 196 -4.54 -17.52 -9.37
N TRP A 197 -4.72 -16.26 -9.00
CA TRP A 197 -3.70 -15.22 -9.14
C TRP A 197 -2.48 -15.50 -8.28
N ARG A 198 -2.70 -15.95 -7.04
CA ARG A 198 -1.61 -16.28 -6.12
C ARG A 198 -0.72 -17.40 -6.68
N ALA A 199 -1.31 -18.46 -7.25
CA ALA A 199 -0.55 -19.52 -7.89
C ALA A 199 0.26 -18.99 -9.07
N LYS A 200 -0.35 -18.12 -9.92
CA LYS A 200 0.27 -17.54 -11.11
C LYS A 200 1.49 -16.68 -10.75
N TRP A 201 1.30 -15.65 -9.92
CA TRP A 201 2.42 -14.77 -9.60
C TRP A 201 3.49 -15.45 -8.71
N THR A 202 3.11 -16.43 -7.88
CA THR A 202 4.10 -17.21 -7.12
C THR A 202 5.00 -17.98 -8.09
N ALA A 203 4.44 -18.64 -9.10
CA ALA A 203 5.24 -19.33 -10.12
C ALA A 203 6.18 -18.37 -10.85
N TRP A 204 5.70 -17.18 -11.26
CA TRP A 204 6.54 -16.18 -11.90
C TRP A 204 7.76 -15.75 -11.09
N LEU A 205 7.60 -15.63 -9.77
CA LEU A 205 8.63 -15.08 -8.91
C LEU A 205 9.54 -16.13 -8.26
N THR A 206 9.08 -17.38 -8.15
CA THR A 206 9.80 -18.41 -7.38
C THR A 206 10.36 -19.55 -8.24
N THR A 207 10.08 -19.54 -9.53
CA THR A 207 10.59 -20.54 -10.49
C THR A 207 11.22 -19.87 -11.71
N GLU A 208 11.87 -20.66 -12.56
CA GLU A 208 12.43 -20.20 -13.83
C GLU A 208 11.40 -20.23 -14.97
N THR A 209 10.11 -20.33 -14.65
CA THR A 209 9.02 -20.32 -15.66
C THR A 209 9.13 -19.09 -16.56
N VAL A 210 8.96 -19.30 -17.86
CA VAL A 210 8.86 -18.21 -18.82
C VAL A 210 7.61 -17.40 -18.52
N ILE A 211 7.78 -16.09 -18.40
CA ILE A 211 6.68 -15.14 -18.18
C ILE A 211 6.25 -14.61 -19.55
N ASP A 212 4.94 -14.57 -19.82
CA ASP A 212 4.44 -13.87 -21.02
C ASP A 212 4.87 -12.39 -20.94
N PRO A 213 5.44 -11.80 -21.99
CA PRO A 213 5.84 -10.39 -22.00
C PRO A 213 4.74 -9.41 -21.57
N ARG A 214 3.46 -9.78 -21.77
CA ARG A 214 2.31 -8.96 -21.30
C ARG A 214 2.12 -9.01 -19.78
N ASP A 215 2.55 -10.09 -19.13
CA ASP A 215 2.45 -10.28 -17.67
C ASP A 215 3.70 -9.77 -16.93
N GLU A 216 4.81 -9.54 -17.64
CA GLU A 216 6.09 -9.16 -17.05
C GLU A 216 6.04 -7.86 -16.23
N PRO A 217 5.36 -6.78 -16.67
CA PRO A 217 5.23 -5.56 -15.87
C PRO A 217 4.49 -5.81 -14.54
N LEU A 218 3.47 -6.69 -14.55
CA LEU A 218 2.76 -7.07 -13.33
C LEU A 218 3.64 -7.92 -12.40
N ALA A 219 4.40 -8.88 -12.96
CA ALA A 219 5.33 -9.69 -12.19
C ALA A 219 6.43 -8.85 -11.53
N SER A 220 6.99 -7.87 -12.26
CA SER A 220 7.94 -6.88 -11.75
C SER A 220 7.35 -6.06 -10.61
N ALA A 221 6.13 -5.54 -10.80
CA ALA A 221 5.45 -4.76 -9.78
C ALA A 221 5.17 -5.58 -8.50
N ILE A 222 4.76 -6.85 -8.65
CA ILE A 222 4.52 -7.73 -7.48
C ILE A 222 5.83 -8.03 -6.76
N SER A 223 6.92 -8.32 -7.46
CA SER A 223 8.24 -8.52 -6.85
C SER A 223 8.66 -7.29 -6.05
N THR A 224 8.53 -6.11 -6.65
CA THR A 224 8.82 -4.82 -6.01
C THR A 224 7.95 -4.59 -4.78
N MET A 225 6.64 -4.85 -4.87
CA MET A 225 5.69 -4.71 -3.77
C MET A 225 6.06 -5.58 -2.57
N LEU A 226 6.40 -6.85 -2.81
CA LEU A 226 6.76 -7.77 -1.73
C LEU A 226 8.01 -7.30 -0.97
N VAL A 227 9.02 -6.78 -1.69
CA VAL A 227 10.20 -6.18 -1.06
C VAL A 227 9.82 -4.90 -0.32
N PHE A 228 9.04 -4.01 -0.94
CA PHE A 228 8.62 -2.75 -0.33
C PHE A 228 7.79 -2.97 0.94
N ASP A 229 6.87 -3.93 0.94
CA ASP A 229 6.08 -4.28 2.12
C ASP A 229 6.94 -4.86 3.25
N TYR A 230 7.97 -5.65 2.92
CA TYR A 230 8.95 -6.08 3.92
C TYR A 230 9.75 -4.89 4.49
N LEU A 231 10.25 -3.99 3.64
CA LEU A 231 10.99 -2.80 4.07
C LEU A 231 10.18 -1.94 5.04
N THR A 232 8.90 -1.76 4.75
CA THR A 232 7.98 -0.92 5.53
C THR A 232 7.27 -1.67 6.66
N ALA A 233 7.42 -3.02 6.71
CA ALA A 233 6.67 -3.92 7.59
C ALA A 233 5.16 -3.70 7.45
N ASN A 234 4.67 -3.56 6.22
CA ASN A 234 3.24 -3.38 5.96
C ASN A 234 2.50 -4.71 6.19
N TRP A 235 1.55 -4.71 7.12
CA TRP A 235 0.77 -5.90 7.46
C TRP A 235 -0.56 -5.98 6.70
N ASP A 236 -1.00 -4.88 6.10
CA ASP A 236 -2.38 -4.74 5.59
C ASP A 236 -2.48 -4.85 4.05
N ARG A 237 -1.38 -5.13 3.34
CA ARG A 237 -1.36 -5.18 1.87
C ARG A 237 -2.41 -6.12 1.28
N TRP A 238 -2.66 -7.24 1.92
CA TRP A 238 -3.53 -8.30 1.40
C TRP A 238 -4.97 -8.22 1.92
N SER A 239 -5.37 -7.13 2.57
CA SER A 239 -6.72 -6.97 3.12
C SER A 239 -7.77 -6.52 2.09
N GLY A 240 -7.52 -6.76 0.81
CA GLY A 240 -8.40 -6.40 -0.31
C GLY A 240 -8.27 -4.93 -0.71
N ALA A 241 -8.49 -4.61 -1.97
CA ALA A 241 -8.45 -3.26 -2.54
C ALA A 241 -7.15 -2.44 -2.34
N ASN A 242 -6.12 -2.94 -1.64
CA ASN A 242 -4.86 -2.23 -1.38
C ASN A 242 -3.82 -2.43 -2.50
N ILE A 243 -4.18 -3.21 -3.52
CA ILE A 243 -3.43 -3.38 -4.76
C ILE A 243 -4.36 -3.04 -5.91
N ALA A 244 -3.98 -2.07 -6.70
CA ALA A 244 -4.79 -1.59 -7.80
C ALA A 244 -3.96 -1.35 -9.05
N GLN A 245 -4.63 -1.08 -10.14
CA GLN A 245 -4.04 -0.63 -11.39
C GLN A 245 -4.75 0.63 -11.86
N SER A 246 -3.99 1.59 -12.35
CA SER A 246 -4.55 2.69 -13.12
C SER A 246 -4.95 2.17 -14.50
N ALA A 247 -6.22 2.34 -14.87
CA ALA A 247 -6.72 1.86 -16.16
C ALA A 247 -6.09 2.61 -17.35
N SER A 248 -5.74 3.89 -17.16
CA SER A 248 -5.17 4.73 -18.20
C SER A 248 -3.69 4.46 -18.47
N THR A 249 -2.91 4.16 -17.42
CA THR A 249 -1.45 3.98 -17.53
C THR A 249 -1.00 2.53 -17.40
N GLY A 250 -1.85 1.62 -16.93
CA GLY A 250 -1.49 0.24 -16.61
C GLY A 250 -0.58 0.12 -15.37
N THR A 251 -0.26 1.22 -14.69
CA THR A 251 0.62 1.22 -13.53
C THR A 251 -0.04 0.49 -12.36
N VAL A 252 0.66 -0.48 -11.78
CA VAL A 252 0.23 -1.13 -10.53
C VAL A 252 0.49 -0.20 -9.36
N LEU A 253 -0.50 0.01 -8.52
CA LEU A 253 -0.48 0.95 -7.40
C LEU A 253 -0.54 0.21 -6.07
N PHE A 254 0.35 0.56 -5.16
CA PHE A 254 0.39 0.09 -3.78
C PHE A 254 -0.28 1.14 -2.91
N VAL A 255 -1.58 1.01 -2.71
CA VAL A 255 -2.39 1.99 -1.99
C VAL A 255 -2.60 1.56 -0.55
N ASP A 256 -3.14 2.46 0.26
CA ASP A 256 -3.45 2.23 1.67
C ASP A 256 -2.26 1.67 2.47
N ASN A 257 -1.22 2.51 2.58
CA ASN A 257 0.01 2.16 3.29
C ASN A 257 -0.06 2.47 4.79
N ASP A 258 -1.24 2.72 5.34
CA ASP A 258 -1.43 3.11 6.74
C ASP A 258 -1.13 1.98 7.74
N GLY A 259 -1.07 0.73 7.24
CA GLY A 259 -0.62 -0.45 7.97
C GLY A 259 0.90 -0.62 8.05
N ALA A 260 1.69 0.32 7.51
CA ALA A 260 3.15 0.27 7.49
C ALA A 260 3.81 1.06 8.64
N PHE A 261 5.12 0.92 8.79
CA PHE A 261 5.99 1.70 9.70
C PHE A 261 5.59 1.63 11.17
N TYR A 262 5.14 0.48 11.61
CA TYR A 262 4.87 0.26 13.03
C TYR A 262 6.15 0.20 13.85
N ALA A 263 6.10 0.80 15.02
CA ALA A 263 7.25 0.83 15.92
C ALA A 263 7.62 -0.56 16.45
N HIS A 264 6.63 -1.44 16.53
CA HIS A 264 6.76 -2.84 16.95
C HIS A 264 6.00 -3.72 15.95
N PRO A 265 6.57 -3.97 14.76
CA PRO A 265 5.95 -4.89 13.81
C PRO A 265 5.93 -6.30 14.41
N SER A 266 4.91 -7.07 14.09
CA SER A 266 4.83 -8.47 14.54
C SER A 266 6.03 -9.26 14.02
N PRO A 267 6.81 -9.95 14.89
CA PRO A 267 7.88 -10.84 14.44
C PRO A 267 7.39 -11.91 13.47
N THR A 268 6.23 -12.51 13.76
CA THR A 268 5.61 -13.51 12.88
C THR A 268 5.33 -12.97 11.48
N LEU A 269 4.85 -11.72 11.38
CA LEU A 269 4.66 -11.08 10.07
C LEU A 269 5.98 -10.93 9.32
N LEU A 270 7.01 -10.39 9.99
CA LEU A 270 8.33 -10.19 9.36
C LEU A 270 8.96 -11.51 8.94
N ASP A 271 8.83 -12.57 9.75
CA ASP A 271 9.31 -13.91 9.42
C ASP A 271 8.59 -14.48 8.19
N GLN A 272 7.27 -14.30 8.09
CA GLN A 272 6.48 -14.72 6.94
C GLN A 272 6.87 -13.96 5.67
N GLN A 273 6.99 -12.63 5.74
CA GLN A 273 7.43 -11.82 4.63
C GLN A 273 8.84 -12.19 4.18
N LEU A 274 9.78 -12.37 5.12
CA LEU A 274 11.14 -12.78 4.81
C LEU A 274 11.20 -14.19 4.22
N ALA A 275 10.41 -15.14 4.74
CA ALA A 275 10.31 -16.49 4.20
C ALA A 275 9.81 -16.50 2.75
N LEU A 276 8.90 -15.60 2.40
CA LEU A 276 8.44 -15.40 1.03
C LEU A 276 9.57 -14.80 0.16
N LEU A 277 10.24 -13.74 0.62
CA LEU A 277 11.34 -13.11 -0.10
C LEU A 277 12.50 -14.07 -0.39
N LYS A 278 12.81 -14.99 0.55
CA LYS A 278 13.83 -16.03 0.35
C LYS A 278 13.50 -16.99 -0.80
N LYS A 279 12.23 -17.13 -1.18
CA LYS A 279 11.79 -17.95 -2.32
C LYS A 279 11.85 -17.22 -3.65
N ILE A 280 11.81 -15.87 -3.64
CA ILE A 280 11.84 -15.07 -4.85
C ILE A 280 13.20 -15.21 -5.54
N VAL A 281 13.17 -15.46 -6.85
CA VAL A 281 14.36 -15.62 -7.69
C VAL A 281 14.57 -14.45 -8.64
N ARG A 282 13.56 -13.59 -8.85
CA ARG A 282 13.58 -12.48 -9.79
C ARG A 282 13.18 -11.17 -9.12
N PHE A 283 13.99 -10.15 -9.30
CA PHE A 283 13.77 -8.81 -8.73
C PHE A 283 13.83 -7.73 -9.80
N SER A 284 13.20 -6.59 -9.54
CA SER A 284 13.34 -5.38 -10.39
C SER A 284 14.74 -4.81 -10.25
N LYS A 285 15.44 -4.67 -11.39
CA LYS A 285 16.80 -4.14 -11.46
C LYS A 285 16.86 -2.69 -11.00
N SER A 286 15.96 -1.86 -11.53
CA SER A 286 15.88 -0.43 -11.18
C SER A 286 15.62 -0.23 -9.69
N PHE A 287 14.69 -1.00 -9.11
CA PHE A 287 14.38 -0.94 -7.69
C PHE A 287 15.56 -1.36 -6.79
N ILE A 288 16.22 -2.47 -7.11
CA ILE A 288 17.39 -2.93 -6.32
C ILE A 288 18.55 -1.94 -6.47
N HIS A 289 18.74 -1.32 -7.64
CA HIS A 289 19.73 -0.25 -7.79
C HIS A 289 19.38 0.97 -6.92
N GLY A 290 18.12 1.38 -6.91
CA GLY A 290 17.65 2.45 -6.00
C GLY A 290 17.93 2.11 -4.54
N LEU A 291 17.65 0.86 -4.14
CA LEU A 291 17.88 0.40 -2.78
C LEU A 291 19.38 0.36 -2.41
N ARG A 292 20.26 -0.02 -3.33
CA ARG A 292 21.72 0.02 -3.15
C ARG A 292 22.26 1.47 -3.05
N GLY A 293 21.62 2.39 -3.78
CA GLY A 293 22.00 3.82 -3.75
C GLY A 293 21.56 4.56 -2.48
N LEU A 294 20.56 4.03 -1.76
CA LEU A 294 20.02 4.67 -0.57
C LEU A 294 20.82 4.25 0.67
N ARG A 295 21.60 5.17 1.25
CA ARG A 295 22.38 4.90 2.47
C ARG A 295 21.49 4.97 3.71
N GLU A 296 21.81 4.18 4.73
CA GLU A 296 21.14 4.21 6.03
C GLU A 296 21.12 5.63 6.63
N SER A 297 22.24 6.37 6.52
CA SER A 297 22.36 7.75 6.99
C SER A 297 21.42 8.74 6.31
N ASP A 298 20.90 8.42 5.14
CA ASP A 298 20.00 9.30 4.38
C ASP A 298 18.52 9.11 4.79
N LEU A 299 18.17 8.00 5.41
CA LEU A 299 16.79 7.69 5.81
C LEU A 299 16.13 8.77 6.69
N PRO A 300 16.80 9.34 7.72
CA PRO A 300 16.20 10.43 8.49
C PRO A 300 15.83 11.63 7.61
N LYS A 301 16.65 11.95 6.59
CA LYS A 301 16.37 13.02 5.63
C LYS A 301 15.25 12.64 4.66
N VAL A 302 15.21 11.38 4.20
CA VAL A 302 14.15 10.86 3.32
C VAL A 302 12.79 10.97 4.00
N PHE A 303 12.67 10.48 5.22
CA PHE A 303 11.40 10.60 5.97
C PHE A 303 11.14 12.04 6.39
N GLY A 304 12.20 12.78 6.77
CA GLY A 304 12.13 14.18 7.10
C GLY A 304 11.24 14.49 8.30
N VAL A 305 10.72 15.70 8.27
CA VAL A 305 9.81 16.22 9.31
C VAL A 305 8.38 16.33 8.78
N GLU A 306 7.43 16.38 9.71
CA GLU A 306 6.06 16.77 9.41
C GLU A 306 5.79 18.22 9.83
N PHE A 307 4.76 18.45 10.61
CA PHE A 307 4.38 19.77 11.09
C PHE A 307 5.26 20.20 12.29
N ALA A 308 5.54 21.49 12.36
CA ALA A 308 6.32 22.10 13.46
C ALA A 308 7.72 21.50 13.68
N GLY A 309 8.31 20.87 12.65
CA GLY A 309 9.66 20.30 12.74
C GLY A 309 9.74 18.95 13.45
N GLU A 310 8.62 18.34 13.81
CA GLU A 310 8.57 16.99 14.39
C GLU A 310 9.02 15.96 13.35
N ALA A 311 9.87 15.01 13.76
CA ALA A 311 10.22 13.87 12.90
C ALA A 311 8.97 13.10 12.48
N LEU A 312 8.84 12.79 11.19
CA LEU A 312 7.70 12.03 10.67
C LEU A 312 7.59 10.65 11.32
N LEU A 313 8.72 9.96 11.45
CA LEU A 313 8.82 8.63 12.05
C LEU A 313 9.78 8.64 13.25
N PRO A 314 9.49 7.83 14.30
CA PRO A 314 10.43 7.63 15.40
C PRO A 314 11.74 6.96 14.92
N ASP A 315 12.88 7.29 15.52
CA ASP A 315 14.20 6.73 15.18
C ASP A 315 14.24 5.20 15.13
N ARG A 316 13.54 4.53 16.05
CA ARG A 316 13.47 3.06 16.06
C ARG A 316 12.83 2.48 14.80
N VAL A 317 11.85 3.19 14.22
CA VAL A 317 11.19 2.79 12.96
C VAL A 317 12.18 2.96 11.82
N VAL A 318 12.87 4.10 11.76
CA VAL A 318 13.90 4.39 10.75
C VAL A 318 15.00 3.33 10.79
N ARG A 319 15.54 3.02 11.98
CA ARG A 319 16.52 1.92 12.14
C ARG A 319 15.96 0.56 11.73
N GLY A 320 14.67 0.31 11.98
CA GLY A 320 14.01 -0.92 11.52
C GLY A 320 13.97 -1.03 9.99
N VAL A 321 13.70 0.07 9.28
CA VAL A 321 13.78 0.12 7.80
C VAL A 321 15.22 -0.17 7.34
N ALA A 322 16.22 0.49 7.93
CA ALA A 322 17.63 0.28 7.61
C ALA A 322 18.07 -1.19 7.75
N ALA A 323 17.69 -1.82 8.87
CA ALA A 323 18.02 -3.23 9.11
C ALA A 323 17.38 -4.15 8.05
N ARG A 324 16.12 -3.89 7.65
CA ARG A 324 15.43 -4.66 6.62
C ARG A 324 16.02 -4.41 5.22
N MET A 325 16.45 -3.17 4.91
CA MET A 325 17.20 -2.87 3.68
C MET A 325 18.46 -3.73 3.57
N LYS A 326 19.28 -3.77 4.63
CA LYS A 326 20.47 -4.62 4.68
C LYS A 326 20.13 -6.09 4.47
N THR A 327 19.07 -6.59 5.10
CA THR A 327 18.62 -7.99 4.92
C THR A 327 18.25 -8.30 3.48
N VAL A 328 17.49 -7.39 2.82
CA VAL A 328 17.11 -7.55 1.41
C VAL A 328 18.33 -7.56 0.51
N LEU A 329 19.24 -6.60 0.67
CA LEU A 329 20.45 -6.53 -0.16
C LEU A 329 21.33 -7.77 -0.01
N THR A 330 21.55 -8.25 1.23
CA THR A 330 22.26 -9.50 1.49
C THR A 330 21.60 -10.69 0.78
N LEU A 331 20.27 -10.77 0.81
CA LEU A 331 19.52 -11.84 0.15
C LEU A 331 19.67 -11.78 -1.37
N VAL A 332 19.56 -10.58 -1.96
CA VAL A 332 19.69 -10.37 -3.41
C VAL A 332 21.12 -10.66 -3.86
N ASP A 333 22.13 -10.17 -3.13
CA ASP A 333 23.55 -10.39 -3.47
C ASP A 333 23.90 -11.89 -3.44
N ALA A 334 23.48 -12.63 -2.41
CA ALA A 334 23.66 -14.07 -2.35
C ALA A 334 22.93 -14.81 -3.50
N ARG A 335 21.87 -14.24 -4.04
CA ARG A 335 21.18 -14.80 -5.21
C ARG A 335 21.95 -14.49 -6.50
N VAL A 336 22.46 -13.27 -6.64
CA VAL A 336 23.31 -12.87 -7.77
C VAL A 336 24.56 -13.74 -7.84
N ASP A 337 25.23 -13.99 -6.71
CA ASP A 337 26.40 -14.86 -6.63
C ASP A 337 26.10 -16.29 -7.10
N ARG A 338 24.89 -16.78 -6.83
CA ARG A 338 24.49 -18.16 -7.18
C ARG A 338 24.00 -18.31 -8.61
N ALA A 339 23.18 -17.38 -9.10
CA ALA A 339 22.44 -17.51 -10.37
C ALA A 339 22.86 -16.49 -11.44
N GLY A 340 23.70 -15.52 -11.08
CA GLY A 340 24.09 -14.41 -11.93
C GLY A 340 23.11 -13.22 -11.86
N GLU A 341 23.61 -12.04 -12.23
CA GLU A 341 22.85 -10.77 -12.16
C GLU A 341 21.64 -10.81 -13.11
N ALA A 342 21.83 -11.21 -14.37
CA ALA A 342 20.76 -11.22 -15.37
C ALA A 342 19.56 -12.11 -14.98
N ALA A 343 19.81 -13.26 -14.33
CA ALA A 343 18.75 -14.15 -13.89
C ALA A 343 18.06 -13.63 -12.62
N THR A 344 18.78 -12.91 -11.77
CA THR A 344 18.28 -12.41 -10.48
C THR A 344 17.61 -11.04 -10.62
N LEU A 345 18.22 -10.10 -11.34
CA LEU A 345 17.68 -8.77 -11.61
C LEU A 345 16.99 -8.77 -12.99
N ALA A 346 15.99 -9.65 -13.12
CA ALA A 346 15.39 -10.01 -14.41
C ALA A 346 14.28 -9.05 -14.85
N PHE A 347 13.82 -8.16 -13.99
CA PHE A 347 12.80 -7.16 -14.33
C PHE A 347 13.41 -5.76 -14.38
N ASP A 348 12.98 -4.94 -15.35
CA ASP A 348 13.37 -3.53 -15.51
C ASP A 348 12.46 -2.56 -14.73
#